data_2277411887a0a2e4d90e9ed924d3aace
#
_entry.id   2277411887a0a2e4d90e9ed924d3aace
#
_cell.length_a   1.000
_cell.length_b   1.000
_cell.length_c   1.000
_cell.angle_alpha   90.00
_cell.angle_beta   90.00
_cell.angle_gamma   90.00
#
_symmetry.space_group_name_H-M   'P 1'
#
loop_
_entity.id
_entity.type
_entity.pdbx_description
1 polymer ?
#
loop_
_entity_poly.entity_id
_entity_poly.type
_entity_poly.pdbx_seq_one_letter_code
_entity_poly.pdbx_strand_id
1 'polypeptide(L)'
;MPVLIADEKDILSLVALMDSAYRGENSKQGWTSEADLFIGNKRTDETTVSTLIKKPGAVFLKYLSEVGILEGCVLLHKKDNRIYLGMFSVSPSAQGKGIGKKLLAAADDYAREHGCTSIYMTVITVRKELITWYERNGYQKTGKVLPFPVDERSGIPTQPLEMLVLEKHL
;
A
#
# COMPACT_ATOMS: atom_id res chain seq x y z
N MET A 1 3.88 10.50 -18.01
CA MET A 1 4.19 9.43 -17.05
C MET A 1 3.03 9.24 -16.13
N PRO A 2 2.64 8.01 -15.94
CA PRO A 2 1.43 7.72 -15.18
C PRO A 2 1.56 7.76 -13.66
N VAL A 3 2.76 7.85 -13.09
CA VAL A 3 2.93 7.95 -11.63
C VAL A 3 3.12 9.40 -11.23
N LEU A 4 2.19 9.91 -10.42
CA LEU A 4 2.14 11.30 -9.98
C LEU A 4 1.95 11.37 -8.46
N ILE A 5 2.21 12.54 -7.89
CA ILE A 5 1.89 12.80 -6.47
C ILE A 5 0.41 13.16 -6.38
N ALA A 6 -0.30 12.47 -5.49
CA ALA A 6 -1.71 12.73 -5.24
C ALA A 6 -1.90 13.96 -4.36
N ASP A 7 -3.05 14.59 -4.47
CA ASP A 7 -3.44 15.75 -3.64
C ASP A 7 -4.81 15.53 -2.99
N GLU A 8 -5.32 16.57 -2.33
CA GLU A 8 -6.59 16.47 -1.60
C GLU A 8 -7.78 16.11 -2.48
N LYS A 9 -7.73 16.41 -3.77
CA LYS A 9 -8.80 16.08 -4.71
C LYS A 9 -8.91 14.58 -4.96
N ASP A 10 -7.85 13.84 -4.63
CA ASP A 10 -7.79 12.39 -4.87
C ASP A 10 -8.31 11.57 -3.69
N ILE A 11 -8.66 12.19 -2.55
CA ILE A 11 -8.97 11.45 -1.32
C ILE A 11 -10.08 10.41 -1.52
N LEU A 12 -11.20 10.81 -2.11
CA LEU A 12 -12.33 9.89 -2.34
C LEU A 12 -11.94 8.72 -3.24
N SER A 13 -11.21 9.02 -4.31
CA SER A 13 -10.75 7.99 -5.26
C SER A 13 -9.73 7.04 -4.61
N LEU A 14 -8.85 7.57 -3.76
CA LEU A 14 -7.88 6.75 -3.02
C LEU A 14 -8.59 5.79 -2.06
N VAL A 15 -9.57 6.27 -1.30
CA VAL A 15 -10.34 5.44 -0.37
C VAL A 15 -11.06 4.33 -1.13
N ALA A 16 -11.74 4.67 -2.21
CA ALA A 16 -12.47 3.69 -3.02
C ALA A 16 -11.53 2.63 -3.61
N LEU A 17 -10.37 3.05 -4.10
CA LEU A 17 -9.37 2.14 -4.65
C LEU A 17 -8.87 1.18 -3.58
N MET A 18 -8.48 1.68 -2.41
CA MET A 18 -7.92 0.85 -1.35
C MET A 18 -8.94 -0.16 -0.83
N ASP A 19 -10.18 0.25 -0.62
CA ASP A 19 -11.23 -0.66 -0.16
C ASP A 19 -11.50 -1.75 -1.21
N SER A 20 -11.59 -1.39 -2.49
CA SER A 20 -11.86 -2.37 -3.55
C SER A 20 -10.70 -3.33 -3.75
N ALA A 21 -9.46 -2.85 -3.59
CA ALA A 21 -8.27 -3.68 -3.81
C ALA A 21 -8.03 -4.69 -2.69
N TYR A 22 -8.36 -4.32 -1.46
CA TYR A 22 -8.02 -5.15 -0.31
C TYR A 22 -9.19 -5.90 0.30
N ARG A 23 -10.36 -5.27 0.45
CA ARG A 23 -11.39 -5.79 1.36
C ARG A 23 -12.81 -5.80 0.81
N GLY A 24 -13.12 -5.07 -0.26
CA GLY A 24 -14.41 -5.11 -0.90
C GLY A 24 -14.62 -6.38 -1.69
N GLU A 25 -15.86 -6.66 -2.12
CA GLU A 25 -16.13 -7.84 -2.95
C GLU A 25 -15.32 -7.86 -4.23
N ASN A 26 -15.09 -6.69 -4.84
CA ASN A 26 -14.29 -6.59 -6.04
C ASN A 26 -12.82 -6.99 -5.81
N SER A 27 -12.33 -6.94 -4.56
CA SER A 27 -10.96 -7.32 -4.27
C SER A 27 -10.67 -8.79 -4.60
N LYS A 28 -11.68 -9.64 -4.53
CA LYS A 28 -11.53 -11.08 -4.83
C LYS A 28 -11.33 -11.36 -6.31
N GLN A 29 -11.56 -10.39 -7.19
CA GLN A 29 -11.28 -10.48 -8.61
C GLN A 29 -9.80 -10.29 -8.91
N GLY A 30 -9.06 -9.70 -7.97
CA GLY A 30 -7.64 -9.47 -8.13
C GLY A 30 -6.79 -10.67 -7.73
N TRP A 31 -5.47 -10.51 -7.89
CA TRP A 31 -4.49 -11.53 -7.59
C TRP A 31 -4.45 -11.90 -6.11
N THR A 32 -4.68 -10.94 -5.21
CA THR A 32 -4.60 -11.14 -3.77
C THR A 32 -5.61 -10.24 -3.06
N SER A 33 -6.08 -10.67 -1.89
CA SER A 33 -7.09 -9.94 -1.14
C SER A 33 -6.97 -10.21 0.35
N GLU A 34 -7.43 -9.27 1.18
CA GLU A 34 -7.59 -9.43 2.61
C GLU A 34 -9.06 -9.65 3.03
N ALA A 35 -9.98 -9.76 2.07
CA ALA A 35 -11.41 -9.76 2.36
C ALA A 35 -11.84 -10.83 3.37
N ASP A 36 -11.23 -12.01 3.33
CA ASP A 36 -11.57 -13.11 4.24
C ASP A 36 -10.92 -12.98 5.63
N LEU A 37 -9.99 -12.05 5.81
CA LEU A 37 -9.27 -11.84 7.07
C LEU A 37 -9.93 -10.81 7.98
N PHE A 38 -10.92 -10.08 7.48
CA PHE A 38 -11.53 -8.97 8.21
C PHE A 38 -13.05 -8.99 8.12
N ILE A 39 -13.68 -8.38 9.12
CA ILE A 39 -15.11 -8.14 9.13
C ILE A 39 -15.37 -6.81 8.40
N GLY A 40 -16.31 -6.79 7.44
CA GLY A 40 -16.63 -5.62 6.65
C GLY A 40 -15.77 -5.49 5.40
N ASN A 41 -15.98 -4.41 4.66
CA ASN A 41 -15.36 -4.20 3.35
C ASN A 41 -14.52 -2.92 3.26
N LYS A 42 -14.17 -2.32 4.40
CA LYS A 42 -13.38 -1.08 4.43
C LYS A 42 -11.96 -1.34 4.87
N ARG A 43 -10.99 -0.85 4.09
CA ARG A 43 -9.57 -0.83 4.44
C ARG A 43 -9.19 0.45 5.17
N THR A 44 -9.84 1.55 4.81
CA THR A 44 -9.54 2.87 5.34
C THR A 44 -10.76 3.79 5.21
N ASP A 45 -10.62 5.04 5.59
CA ASP A 45 -11.66 6.06 5.43
C ASP A 45 -11.07 7.40 5.00
N GLU A 46 -11.97 8.34 4.67
CA GLU A 46 -11.58 9.66 4.20
C GLU A 46 -10.77 10.44 5.25
N THR A 47 -11.13 10.32 6.52
CA THR A 47 -10.45 11.01 7.61
C THR A 47 -9.00 10.55 7.71
N THR A 48 -8.78 9.23 7.63
CA THR A 48 -7.43 8.65 7.68
C THR A 48 -6.58 9.13 6.51
N VAL A 49 -7.12 9.06 5.29
CA VAL A 49 -6.37 9.47 4.09
C VAL A 49 -6.11 10.98 4.11
N SER A 50 -7.11 11.78 4.52
CA SER A 50 -6.93 13.23 4.64
C SER A 50 -5.82 13.59 5.63
N THR A 51 -5.78 12.92 6.77
CA THR A 51 -4.74 13.13 7.78
C THR A 51 -3.36 12.79 7.23
N LEU A 52 -3.25 11.65 6.53
CA LEU A 52 -1.98 11.20 5.97
C LEU A 52 -1.48 12.10 4.84
N ILE A 53 -2.38 12.56 3.97
CA ILE A 53 -1.98 13.38 2.82
C ILE A 53 -1.46 14.75 3.24
N LYS A 54 -1.91 15.23 4.41
CA LYS A 54 -1.47 16.50 4.99
C LYS A 54 -0.29 16.36 5.95
N LYS A 55 0.10 15.13 6.27
CA LYS A 55 1.16 14.89 7.26
C LYS A 55 2.52 15.24 6.67
N PRO A 56 3.36 16.05 7.38
CA PRO A 56 4.70 16.34 6.91
C PRO A 56 5.52 15.07 6.70
N GLY A 57 6.22 15.00 5.56
CA GLY A 57 7.03 13.84 5.20
C GLY A 57 6.26 12.69 4.56
N ALA A 58 4.93 12.80 4.43
CA ALA A 58 4.10 11.77 3.82
C ALA A 58 3.57 12.23 2.46
N VAL A 59 3.57 11.31 1.48
CA VAL A 59 2.94 11.54 0.17
C VAL A 59 2.23 10.27 -0.26
N PHE A 60 1.20 10.43 -1.07
CA PHE A 60 0.65 9.32 -1.86
C PHE A 60 1.13 9.47 -3.30
N LEU A 61 1.66 8.39 -3.84
CA LEU A 61 1.88 8.30 -5.29
C LEU A 61 0.65 7.64 -5.90
N LYS A 62 0.22 8.13 -7.05
CA LYS A 62 -0.92 7.58 -7.78
C LYS A 62 -0.53 7.19 -9.19
N TYR A 63 -1.14 6.12 -9.69
CA TYR A 63 -1.02 5.68 -11.07
C TYR A 63 -2.34 5.93 -11.77
N LEU A 64 -2.31 6.68 -12.87
CA LEU A 64 -3.49 6.95 -13.69
C LEU A 64 -3.40 6.19 -15.00
N SER A 65 -4.55 5.67 -15.46
CA SER A 65 -4.66 5.11 -16.80
C SER A 65 -4.56 6.23 -17.85
N GLU A 66 -4.49 5.84 -19.12
CA GLU A 66 -4.45 6.79 -20.24
C GLU A 66 -5.68 7.71 -20.29
N VAL A 67 -6.81 7.23 -19.76
CA VAL A 67 -8.04 8.05 -19.71
C VAL A 67 -8.23 8.75 -18.35
N GLY A 68 -7.20 8.75 -17.49
CA GLY A 68 -7.21 9.48 -16.23
C GLY A 68 -7.90 8.77 -15.07
N ILE A 69 -8.12 7.48 -15.15
CA ILE A 69 -8.71 6.69 -14.05
C ILE A 69 -7.61 6.26 -13.08
N LEU A 70 -7.86 6.44 -11.78
CA LEU A 70 -6.93 6.01 -10.73
C LEU A 70 -6.94 4.48 -10.64
N GLU A 71 -5.81 3.85 -10.96
CA GLU A 71 -5.67 2.40 -10.98
C GLU A 71 -4.68 1.86 -9.96
N GLY A 72 -3.91 2.72 -9.32
CA GLY A 72 -2.96 2.30 -8.29
C GLY A 72 -2.53 3.44 -7.40
N CYS A 73 -2.10 3.12 -6.18
CA CYS A 73 -1.54 4.10 -5.26
C CYS A 73 -0.59 3.44 -4.26
N VAL A 74 0.23 4.27 -3.61
CA VAL A 74 1.09 3.85 -2.51
C VAL A 74 1.36 5.05 -1.62
N LEU A 75 1.35 4.83 -0.30
CA LEU A 75 1.76 5.84 0.68
C LEU A 75 3.26 5.70 0.93
N LEU A 76 3.97 6.80 0.89
CA LEU A 76 5.37 6.89 1.28
C LEU A 76 5.50 7.89 2.42
N HIS A 77 6.12 7.48 3.52
CA HIS A 77 6.32 8.34 4.68
C HIS A 77 7.79 8.31 5.07
N LYS A 78 8.45 9.45 4.92
CA LYS A 78 9.87 9.58 5.30
C LYS A 78 10.01 9.58 6.82
N LYS A 79 10.86 8.69 7.33
CA LYS A 79 11.22 8.58 8.74
C LYS A 79 12.74 8.51 8.84
N ASP A 80 13.36 9.64 9.16
CA ASP A 80 14.82 9.79 9.15
C ASP A 80 15.40 9.48 7.76
N ASN A 81 16.23 8.45 7.64
CA ASN A 81 16.83 8.06 6.36
C ASN A 81 16.14 6.86 5.70
N ARG A 82 14.92 6.54 6.14
CA ARG A 82 14.13 5.44 5.60
C ARG A 82 12.76 5.93 5.14
N ILE A 83 12.17 5.21 4.20
CA ILE A 83 10.80 5.41 3.78
C ILE A 83 9.94 4.25 4.31
N TYR A 84 8.86 4.57 4.99
CA TYR A 84 7.80 3.60 5.24
C TYR A 84 6.87 3.56 4.02
N LEU A 85 6.68 2.37 3.46
CA LEU A 85 5.76 2.14 2.35
C LEU A 85 4.51 1.46 2.88
N GLY A 86 3.35 2.06 2.63
CA GLY A 86 2.09 1.50 3.09
C GLY A 86 0.96 1.75 2.10
N MET A 87 -0.20 1.19 2.40
CA MET A 87 -1.42 1.37 1.61
C MET A 87 -1.22 1.16 0.11
N PHE A 88 -0.37 0.20 -0.24
CA PHE A 88 -0.06 -0.17 -1.62
C PHE A 88 -1.28 -0.87 -2.23
N SER A 89 -1.82 -0.31 -3.28
CA SER A 89 -3.07 -0.82 -3.87
C SER A 89 -3.04 -0.72 -5.38
N VAL A 90 -3.52 -1.77 -6.05
CA VAL A 90 -3.76 -1.77 -7.49
C VAL A 90 -5.19 -2.24 -7.71
N SER A 91 -5.94 -1.54 -8.56
CA SER A 91 -7.31 -1.92 -8.87
C SER A 91 -7.38 -3.39 -9.30
N PRO A 92 -8.33 -4.19 -8.76
CA PRO A 92 -8.44 -5.60 -9.13
C PRO A 92 -8.60 -5.82 -10.63
N SER A 93 -9.29 -4.91 -11.33
CA SER A 93 -9.48 -5.00 -12.79
C SER A 93 -8.24 -4.61 -13.58
N ALA A 94 -7.24 -4.00 -12.95
CA ALA A 94 -6.02 -3.51 -13.61
C ALA A 94 -4.77 -4.31 -13.24
N GLN A 95 -4.89 -5.34 -12.41
CA GLN A 95 -3.76 -6.16 -12.02
C GLN A 95 -3.23 -6.97 -13.21
N GLY A 96 -1.95 -7.33 -13.17
CA GLY A 96 -1.31 -8.04 -14.28
C GLY A 96 -0.73 -7.12 -15.36
N LYS A 97 -0.84 -5.80 -15.22
CA LYS A 97 -0.34 -4.82 -16.21
C LYS A 97 0.98 -4.17 -15.80
N GLY A 98 1.61 -4.65 -14.73
CA GLY A 98 2.88 -4.08 -14.24
C GLY A 98 2.75 -2.80 -13.46
N ILE A 99 1.54 -2.39 -13.08
CA ILE A 99 1.30 -1.15 -12.32
C ILE A 99 2.00 -1.19 -10.97
N GLY A 100 1.92 -2.33 -10.26
CA GLY A 100 2.59 -2.50 -8.98
C GLY A 100 4.09 -2.28 -9.06
N LYS A 101 4.73 -2.85 -10.08
CA LYS A 101 6.18 -2.67 -10.29
C LYS A 101 6.53 -1.23 -10.60
N LYS A 102 5.69 -0.52 -11.36
CA LYS A 102 5.91 0.89 -11.67
C LYS A 102 5.81 1.75 -10.41
N LEU A 103 4.87 1.46 -9.53
CA LEU A 103 4.74 2.16 -8.26
C LEU A 103 5.93 1.87 -7.34
N LEU A 104 6.41 0.64 -7.28
CA LEU A 104 7.60 0.30 -6.49
C LEU A 104 8.85 0.99 -7.03
N ALA A 105 9.00 1.05 -8.35
CA ALA A 105 10.13 1.77 -8.97
C ALA A 105 10.07 3.27 -8.66
N ALA A 106 8.89 3.87 -8.72
CA ALA A 106 8.70 5.27 -8.36
C ALA A 106 8.99 5.51 -6.88
N ALA A 107 8.67 4.55 -6.00
CA ALA A 107 9.01 4.64 -4.58
C ALA A 107 10.53 4.62 -4.37
N ASP A 108 11.25 3.77 -5.09
CA ASP A 108 12.72 3.74 -5.03
C ASP A 108 13.32 5.09 -5.43
N ASP A 109 12.83 5.67 -6.53
CA ASP A 109 13.30 6.95 -7.01
C ASP A 109 13.00 8.07 -6.00
N TYR A 110 11.80 8.08 -5.45
CA TYR A 110 11.41 9.05 -4.43
C TYR A 110 12.33 8.96 -3.21
N ALA A 111 12.60 7.74 -2.75
CA ALA A 111 13.47 7.53 -1.59
C ALA A 111 14.88 8.07 -1.84
N ARG A 112 15.45 7.78 -3.01
CA ARG A 112 16.78 8.28 -3.37
C ARG A 112 16.83 9.80 -3.47
N GLU A 113 15.81 10.40 -4.07
CA GLU A 113 15.71 11.86 -4.22
C GLU A 113 15.61 12.57 -2.87
N HIS A 114 15.10 11.88 -1.84
CA HIS A 114 14.92 12.44 -0.50
C HIS A 114 15.99 11.97 0.48
N GLY A 115 17.10 11.43 -0.01
CA GLY A 115 18.25 11.04 0.80
C GLY A 115 18.01 9.83 1.69
N CYS A 116 17.07 8.98 1.31
CA CYS A 116 16.80 7.76 2.05
C CYS A 116 17.58 6.57 1.51
N THR A 117 17.97 5.66 2.40
CA THR A 117 18.82 4.52 2.07
C THR A 117 18.08 3.20 2.06
N SER A 118 16.84 3.16 2.55
CA SER A 118 16.02 1.96 2.53
C SER A 118 14.54 2.28 2.54
N ILE A 119 13.75 1.29 2.13
CA ILE A 119 12.29 1.31 2.22
C ILE A 119 11.87 0.10 3.04
N TYR A 120 10.97 0.30 3.99
CA TYR A 120 10.43 -0.81 4.79
C TYR A 120 8.92 -0.80 4.77
N MET A 121 8.33 -1.96 5.05
CA MET A 121 6.89 -2.14 5.08
C MET A 121 6.50 -3.25 6.05
N THR A 122 5.21 -3.33 6.36
CA THR A 122 4.64 -4.42 7.14
C THR A 122 3.63 -5.18 6.29
N VAL A 123 3.68 -6.51 6.35
CA VAL A 123 2.76 -7.37 5.60
C VAL A 123 2.20 -8.42 6.56
N ILE A 124 0.89 -8.66 6.47
CA ILE A 124 0.23 -9.69 7.29
C ILE A 124 0.88 -11.05 7.00
N THR A 125 1.30 -11.77 8.05
CA THR A 125 2.13 -12.97 7.91
C THR A 125 1.49 -14.09 7.11
N VAL A 126 0.16 -14.18 7.12
CA VAL A 126 -0.56 -15.25 6.39
C VAL A 126 -0.71 -14.96 4.90
N ARG A 127 -0.37 -13.75 4.46
CA ARG A 127 -0.42 -13.39 3.04
C ARG A 127 0.88 -13.77 2.34
N LYS A 128 1.14 -15.06 2.27
CA LYS A 128 2.42 -15.60 1.79
C LYS A 128 2.71 -15.27 0.33
N GLU A 129 1.68 -15.25 -0.52
CA GLU A 129 1.82 -14.90 -1.93
C GLU A 129 2.29 -13.46 -2.11
N LEU A 130 1.80 -12.55 -1.29
CA LEU A 130 2.18 -11.15 -1.33
C LEU A 130 3.61 -10.96 -0.82
N ILE A 131 3.98 -11.63 0.27
CA ILE A 131 5.34 -11.60 0.80
C ILE A 131 6.33 -12.07 -0.26
N THR A 132 6.04 -13.19 -0.93
CA THR A 132 6.88 -13.73 -1.98
C THR A 132 7.03 -12.74 -3.14
N TRP A 133 5.95 -12.05 -3.51
CA TRP A 133 5.99 -11.04 -4.56
C TRP A 133 6.92 -9.88 -4.20
N TYR A 134 6.84 -9.38 -2.96
CA TYR A 134 7.74 -8.33 -2.49
C TYR A 134 9.19 -8.81 -2.47
N GLU A 135 9.44 -10.06 -2.05
CA GLU A 135 10.80 -10.62 -2.06
C GLU A 135 11.39 -10.66 -3.47
N ARG A 136 10.58 -11.00 -4.48
CA ARG A 136 11.01 -10.95 -5.87
C ARG A 136 11.33 -9.54 -6.35
N ASN A 137 10.80 -8.53 -5.69
CA ASN A 137 11.04 -7.13 -6.02
C ASN A 137 12.13 -6.49 -5.13
N GLY A 138 12.92 -7.30 -4.43
CA GLY A 138 14.09 -6.85 -3.71
C GLY A 138 13.92 -6.63 -2.22
N TYR A 139 12.75 -6.90 -1.67
CA TYR A 139 12.51 -6.80 -0.25
C TYR A 139 12.94 -8.06 0.47
N GLN A 140 13.38 -7.94 1.73
CA GLN A 140 13.84 -9.06 2.53
C GLN A 140 13.16 -9.04 3.89
N LYS A 141 12.88 -10.23 4.43
CA LYS A 141 12.38 -10.37 5.81
C LYS A 141 13.46 -9.90 6.77
N THR A 142 13.08 -9.03 7.71
CA THR A 142 14.02 -8.54 8.73
C THR A 142 14.08 -9.44 9.96
N GLY A 143 13.15 -10.37 10.07
CA GLY A 143 12.97 -11.18 11.27
C GLY A 143 12.08 -10.54 12.32
N LYS A 144 11.67 -9.29 12.14
CA LYS A 144 10.80 -8.58 13.07
C LYS A 144 9.34 -8.87 12.76
N VAL A 145 8.58 -9.25 13.81
CA VAL A 145 7.16 -9.53 13.74
C VAL A 145 6.44 -8.58 14.70
N LEU A 146 5.36 -7.98 14.24
CA LEU A 146 4.56 -7.02 15.00
C LEU A 146 3.12 -7.50 15.10
N PRO A 147 2.41 -7.21 16.21
CA PRO A 147 0.98 -7.49 16.27
C PRO A 147 0.22 -6.58 15.30
N PHE A 148 -0.87 -7.10 14.73
CA PHE A 148 -1.75 -6.27 13.89
C PHE A 148 -2.53 -5.32 14.81
N PRO A 149 -2.50 -4.01 14.56
CA PRO A 149 -3.27 -3.06 15.36
C PRO A 149 -4.77 -3.24 15.08
N VAL A 150 -5.57 -3.42 16.14
CA VAL A 150 -7.02 -3.49 16.01
C VAL A 150 -7.56 -2.07 16.00
N ASP A 151 -8.16 -1.67 14.87
CA ASP A 151 -8.67 -0.32 14.66
C ASP A 151 -9.88 -0.42 13.72
N GLU A 152 -10.99 0.21 14.11
CA GLU A 152 -12.20 0.21 13.29
C GLU A 152 -11.97 0.79 11.90
N ARG A 153 -11.03 1.72 11.75
CA ARG A 153 -10.69 2.33 10.47
C ARG A 153 -9.95 1.38 9.54
N SER A 154 -9.14 0.49 10.10
CA SER A 154 -8.35 -0.47 9.33
C SER A 154 -9.02 -1.83 9.20
N GLY A 155 -10.10 -2.05 9.94
CA GLY A 155 -10.88 -3.27 9.93
C GLY A 155 -10.71 -4.09 11.19
N ILE A 156 -11.64 -5.00 11.41
CA ILE A 156 -11.64 -5.91 12.55
C ILE A 156 -11.24 -7.29 12.05
N PRO A 157 -10.09 -7.84 12.50
CA PRO A 157 -9.65 -9.17 12.05
C PRO A 157 -10.63 -10.28 12.43
N THR A 158 -10.78 -11.26 11.56
CA THR A 158 -11.59 -12.46 11.82
C THR A 158 -10.79 -13.51 12.59
N GLN A 159 -9.49 -13.32 12.77
CA GLN A 159 -8.56 -14.20 13.48
C GLN A 159 -7.39 -13.36 14.00
N PRO A 160 -6.61 -13.85 15.00
CA PRO A 160 -5.40 -13.15 15.41
C PRO A 160 -4.43 -13.00 14.22
N LEU A 161 -3.94 -11.79 14.00
CA LEU A 161 -3.04 -11.50 12.90
C LEU A 161 -1.74 -10.88 13.41
N GLU A 162 -0.65 -11.20 12.71
CA GLU A 162 0.65 -10.60 12.92
C GLU A 162 1.19 -10.07 11.61
N MET A 163 2.14 -9.15 11.68
CA MET A 163 2.78 -8.57 10.50
C MET A 163 4.27 -8.82 10.51
N LEU A 164 4.82 -9.16 9.35
CA LEU A 164 6.25 -9.21 9.11
C LEU A 164 6.74 -7.84 8.64
N VAL A 165 7.91 -7.44 9.11
CA VAL A 165 8.59 -6.26 8.59
C VAL A 165 9.53 -6.70 7.46
N LEU A 166 9.32 -6.14 6.29
CA LEU A 166 10.18 -6.33 5.11
C LEU A 166 10.96 -5.04 4.87
N GLU A 167 12.17 -5.16 4.35
CA GLU A 167 13.01 -4.00 4.05
C GLU A 167 13.81 -4.22 2.79
N LYS A 168 13.97 -3.14 2.00
CA LYS A 168 14.81 -3.12 0.81
C LYS A 168 15.85 -2.01 0.97
N HIS A 169 17.13 -2.37 0.85
CA HIS A 169 18.22 -1.40 0.83
C HIS A 169 18.45 -0.89 -0.59
N LEU A 170 18.65 0.40 -0.73
CA LEU A 170 18.80 1.08 -2.02
C LEU A 170 20.26 1.27 -2.38
#